data_28267fd587e04a896c32f647e2521ae4
#
_entry.id   28267fd587e04a896c32f647e2521ae4
#
_cell.length_a   1.000
_cell.length_b   1.000
_cell.length_c   1.000
_cell.angle_alpha   90.00
_cell.angle_beta   90.00
_cell.angle_gamma   90.00
#
_symmetry.space_group_name_H-M   'P 1'
#
loop_
_entity.id
_entity.type
_entity.pdbx_description
1 polymer ?
#
loop_
_entity_poly.entity_id
_entity_poly.type
_entity_poly.pdbx_seq_one_letter_code
_entity_poly.pdbx_strand_id
1 'polypeptide(L)'
;MNGCYRYRRPIPQWPITVVADYRGGMMPKQLAELVDPAWASALQPVAGNIAALGEFLRTETAAGRHYLPAGENVLRAFSYPMADVRVLIVGQDPYPTPGHPIGLSFAVDRAVRSLPRSLANIFRELHDDLGVAVPPHGDLTGWAGRGVMLLNRVLTVQAGSSGSHRGHGWEAVTEAAIRALVARGTPLVVILWGRDAAGLQPLLGNTPTISSAHPSPLSARTGFFGSRPFSRANALLVAQGAEPIDWSVA
;
A
#
# COMPACT_ATOMS: atom_id res chain seq x y z
N MET A 1 23.81 -3.52 -27.89
CA MET A 1 24.37 -2.46 -26.99
C MET A 1 23.51 -2.41 -25.75
N ASN A 2 24.02 -2.94 -24.66
CA ASN A 2 23.28 -3.17 -23.42
C ASN A 2 23.22 -1.88 -22.59
N GLY A 3 22.07 -1.23 -22.52
CA GLY A 3 21.80 -0.12 -21.62
C GLY A 3 21.29 -0.62 -20.27
N CYS A 4 22.22 -0.89 -19.35
CA CYS A 4 21.91 -1.24 -17.97
C CYS A 4 21.45 0.03 -17.23
N TYR A 5 20.15 0.23 -17.03
CA TYR A 5 19.63 1.27 -16.14
C TYR A 5 19.93 0.88 -14.68
N ARG A 6 21.02 1.40 -14.17
CA ARG A 6 21.37 1.34 -12.74
C ARG A 6 20.53 2.35 -11.97
N TYR A 7 19.36 1.95 -11.48
CA TYR A 7 18.68 2.68 -10.41
C TYR A 7 19.34 2.32 -9.07
N ARG A 8 20.47 2.94 -8.78
CA ARG A 8 21.08 2.95 -7.43
C ARG A 8 20.86 4.32 -6.83
N ARG A 9 19.64 4.61 -6.33
CA ARG A 9 19.53 5.50 -5.18
C ARG A 9 19.34 4.62 -3.95
N PRO A 10 20.19 4.73 -2.92
CA PRO A 10 19.95 4.06 -1.66
C PRO A 10 18.63 4.61 -1.11
N ILE A 11 17.71 3.71 -0.74
CA ILE A 11 16.54 4.07 0.06
C ILE A 11 17.10 4.75 1.29
N PRO A 12 16.72 5.99 1.61
CA PRO A 12 17.22 6.64 2.81
C PRO A 12 16.87 5.76 4.02
N GLN A 13 17.88 5.33 4.79
CA GLN A 13 17.65 4.77 6.10
C GLN A 13 17.17 5.93 6.98
N TRP A 14 15.86 6.05 7.11
CA TRP A 14 15.25 7.07 7.93
C TRP A 14 15.52 6.78 9.39
N PRO A 15 16.04 7.75 10.17
CA PRO A 15 16.21 7.56 11.59
C PRO A 15 14.84 7.37 12.23
N ILE A 16 14.73 6.29 12.98
CA ILE A 16 13.62 5.86 13.80
C ILE A 16 13.35 6.94 14.86
N THR A 17 12.51 7.96 14.58
CA THR A 17 11.99 8.84 15.62
C THR A 17 10.86 9.72 15.09
N VAL A 18 9.69 9.15 14.82
CA VAL A 18 8.49 9.95 14.53
C VAL A 18 7.36 9.71 15.56
N VAL A 19 7.49 8.73 16.45
CA VAL A 19 6.44 8.42 17.45
C VAL A 19 6.98 8.02 18.82
N ALA A 20 8.23 8.29 19.15
CA ALA A 20 8.71 8.05 20.51
C ALA A 20 9.85 9.03 20.83
N ASP A 21 9.58 10.12 21.40
CA ASP A 21 10.13 10.67 22.63
C ASP A 21 9.82 12.17 22.75
N TYR A 22 8.83 12.47 23.54
CA TYR A 22 8.54 13.86 23.92
C TYR A 22 9.33 14.24 25.18
N ARG A 23 10.67 14.11 25.11
CA ARG A 23 11.58 14.72 26.10
C ARG A 23 12.75 15.39 25.39
N GLY A 24 12.43 16.51 24.72
CA GLY A 24 13.47 17.34 24.10
C GLY A 24 13.03 18.00 22.83
N GLY A 25 12.15 18.99 22.91
CA GLY A 25 12.02 20.12 21.98
C GLY A 25 12.12 19.90 20.46
N MET A 26 11.90 18.71 19.93
CA MET A 26 11.88 18.47 18.49
C MET A 26 10.51 18.80 17.91
N MET A 27 10.47 19.73 16.98
CA MET A 27 9.29 20.05 16.19
C MET A 27 8.77 18.78 15.49
N PRO A 28 7.44 18.57 15.41
CA PRO A 28 6.89 17.45 14.65
C PRO A 28 7.37 17.57 13.19
N LYS A 29 7.87 16.46 12.61
CA LYS A 29 8.29 16.44 11.20
C LYS A 29 7.14 16.88 10.31
N GLN A 30 7.43 17.76 9.37
CA GLN A 30 6.45 18.16 8.37
C GLN A 30 6.16 17.00 7.41
N LEU A 31 4.95 16.95 6.85
CA LEU A 31 4.55 15.90 5.92
C LEU A 31 5.56 15.73 4.77
N ALA A 32 6.13 16.83 4.27
CA ALA A 32 7.16 16.85 3.23
C ALA A 32 8.46 16.10 3.59
N GLU A 33 8.70 15.85 4.87
CA GLU A 33 9.86 15.07 5.34
C GLU A 33 9.55 13.57 5.46
N LEU A 34 8.27 13.19 5.36
CA LEU A 34 7.78 11.83 5.59
C LEU A 34 7.42 11.09 4.31
N VAL A 35 7.11 11.81 3.24
CA VAL A 35 6.59 11.27 1.99
C VAL A 35 7.30 11.89 0.78
N ASP A 36 7.12 11.32 -0.41
CA ASP A 36 7.60 11.96 -1.66
C ASP A 36 6.96 13.35 -1.83
N PRO A 37 7.67 14.35 -2.37
CA PRO A 37 7.19 15.73 -2.48
C PRO A 37 5.85 15.90 -3.19
N ALA A 38 5.56 15.08 -4.22
CA ALA A 38 4.29 15.13 -4.92
C ALA A 38 3.14 14.63 -4.03
N TRP A 39 3.39 13.61 -3.20
CA TRP A 39 2.45 13.16 -2.18
C TRP A 39 2.25 14.19 -1.08
N ALA A 40 3.31 14.88 -0.64
CA ALA A 40 3.19 15.95 0.35
C ALA A 40 2.23 17.05 -0.13
N SER A 41 2.35 17.44 -1.40
CA SER A 41 1.44 18.41 -2.04
C SER A 41 0.01 17.87 -2.14
N ALA A 42 -0.15 16.64 -2.62
CA ALA A 42 -1.46 16.01 -2.83
C ALA A 42 -2.24 15.79 -1.51
N LEU A 43 -1.53 15.51 -0.42
CA LEU A 43 -2.11 15.27 0.91
C LEU A 43 -2.23 16.53 1.76
N GLN A 44 -1.78 17.69 1.29
CA GLN A 44 -1.89 18.95 2.01
C GLN A 44 -3.33 19.28 2.47
N PRO A 45 -4.38 19.06 1.67
CA PRO A 45 -5.76 19.32 2.10
C PRO A 45 -6.20 18.49 3.32
N VAL A 46 -5.56 17.35 3.56
CA VAL A 46 -5.86 16.42 4.67
C VAL A 46 -4.74 16.36 5.72
N ALA A 47 -3.80 17.32 5.69
CA ALA A 47 -2.71 17.38 6.67
C ALA A 47 -3.23 17.47 8.13
N GLY A 48 -4.35 18.17 8.36
CA GLY A 48 -5.02 18.21 9.65
C GLY A 48 -5.50 16.84 10.12
N ASN A 49 -6.05 16.02 9.22
CA ASN A 49 -6.44 14.64 9.53
C ASN A 49 -5.22 13.79 9.90
N ILE A 50 -4.11 13.93 9.16
CA ILE A 50 -2.86 13.20 9.43
C ILE A 50 -2.31 13.59 10.81
N ALA A 51 -2.33 14.87 11.17
CA ALA A 51 -1.92 15.34 12.48
C ALA A 51 -2.80 14.78 13.61
N ALA A 52 -4.13 14.81 13.44
CA ALA A 52 -5.09 14.24 14.41
C ALA A 52 -4.88 12.73 14.58
N LEU A 53 -4.61 12.00 13.49
CA LEU A 53 -4.29 10.58 13.54
C LEU A 53 -2.98 10.32 14.28
N GLY A 54 -1.96 11.17 14.11
CA GLY A 54 -0.73 11.11 14.89
C GLY A 54 -1.00 11.26 16.41
N GLU A 55 -1.90 12.16 16.81
CA GLU A 55 -2.31 12.33 18.21
C GLU A 55 -3.07 11.12 18.74
N PHE A 56 -4.01 10.60 17.92
CA PHE A 56 -4.71 9.35 18.23
C PHE A 56 -3.72 8.21 18.51
N LEU A 57 -2.72 7.99 17.65
CA LEU A 57 -1.74 6.92 17.83
C LEU A 57 -0.87 7.13 19.08
N ARG A 58 -0.52 8.37 19.43
CA ARG A 58 0.17 8.68 20.69
C ARG A 58 -0.70 8.33 21.90
N THR A 59 -1.98 8.66 21.86
CA THR A 59 -2.95 8.33 22.93
C THR A 59 -3.10 6.81 23.08
N GLU A 60 -3.21 6.06 21.97
CA GLU A 60 -3.24 4.60 21.98
C GLU A 60 -1.99 4.02 22.66
N THR A 61 -0.82 4.51 22.27
CA THR A 61 0.46 4.05 22.83
C THR A 61 0.56 4.38 24.33
N ALA A 62 0.18 5.58 24.74
CA ALA A 62 0.19 5.97 26.16
C ALA A 62 -0.78 5.12 27.01
N ALA A 63 -1.86 4.63 26.41
CA ALA A 63 -2.81 3.71 27.04
C ALA A 63 -2.37 2.23 26.98
N GLY A 64 -1.15 1.94 26.48
CA GLY A 64 -0.63 0.57 26.36
C GLY A 64 -1.20 -0.22 25.18
N ARG A 65 -1.94 0.40 24.28
CA ARG A 65 -2.45 -0.23 23.06
C ARG A 65 -1.48 0.01 21.92
N HIS A 66 -0.69 -1.04 21.60
CA HIS A 66 0.30 -0.97 20.53
C HIS A 66 -0.38 -1.03 19.17
N TYR A 67 0.04 -0.17 18.25
CA TYR A 67 -0.43 -0.16 16.86
C TYR A 67 0.63 -0.71 15.89
N LEU A 68 0.17 -1.11 14.73
CA LEU A 68 0.96 -1.61 13.61
C LEU A 68 0.55 -0.88 12.32
N PRO A 69 1.47 -0.73 11.35
CA PRO A 69 2.90 -1.06 11.40
C PRO A 69 3.68 -0.13 12.35
N ALA A 70 4.99 -0.35 12.48
CA ALA A 70 5.88 0.59 13.17
C ALA A 70 5.75 2.01 12.59
N GLY A 71 5.95 3.04 13.42
CA GLY A 71 5.62 4.43 13.08
C GLY A 71 6.23 4.94 11.77
N GLU A 72 7.49 4.58 11.49
CA GLU A 72 8.19 4.91 10.25
C GLU A 72 7.57 4.28 9.00
N ASN A 73 6.79 3.22 9.17
CA ASN A 73 6.14 2.50 8.08
C ASN A 73 4.67 2.93 7.84
N VAL A 74 4.10 3.76 8.69
CA VAL A 74 2.67 4.14 8.57
C VAL A 74 2.38 4.79 7.22
N LEU A 75 3.26 5.71 6.76
CA LEU A 75 3.12 6.42 5.49
C LEU A 75 4.00 5.84 4.37
N ARG A 76 4.53 4.63 4.53
CA ARG A 76 5.51 4.04 3.60
C ARG A 76 5.01 3.95 2.16
N ALA A 77 3.72 3.69 1.93
CA ALA A 77 3.16 3.67 0.59
C ALA A 77 3.34 5.00 -0.17
N PHE A 78 3.49 6.10 0.54
CA PHE A 78 3.73 7.44 0.00
C PHE A 78 5.21 7.83 -0.11
N SER A 79 6.14 6.95 0.24
CA SER A 79 7.58 7.21 0.07
C SER A 79 8.07 6.94 -1.36
N TYR A 80 7.27 6.28 -2.17
CA TYR A 80 7.55 6.03 -3.59
C TYR A 80 7.03 7.19 -4.44
N PRO A 81 7.75 7.57 -5.54
CA PRO A 81 7.34 8.70 -6.35
C PRO A 81 5.91 8.56 -6.89
N MET A 82 5.08 9.57 -6.65
CA MET A 82 3.70 9.58 -7.11
C MET A 82 3.62 9.46 -8.65
N ALA A 83 4.58 10.06 -9.36
CA ALA A 83 4.64 10.06 -10.81
C ALA A 83 4.84 8.66 -11.42
N ASP A 84 5.52 7.77 -10.69
CA ASP A 84 5.84 6.42 -11.17
C ASP A 84 4.68 5.42 -10.98
N VAL A 85 3.64 5.79 -10.22
CA VAL A 85 2.51 4.89 -9.94
C VAL A 85 1.69 4.65 -11.20
N ARG A 86 1.65 3.38 -11.65
CA ARG A 86 0.87 2.91 -12.80
C ARG A 86 -0.22 1.90 -12.42
N VAL A 87 -0.05 1.23 -11.27
CA VAL A 87 -1.06 0.33 -10.72
C VAL A 87 -1.32 0.71 -9.28
N LEU A 88 -2.59 0.77 -8.88
CA LEU A 88 -3.02 0.90 -7.50
C LEU A 88 -3.72 -0.39 -7.05
N ILE A 89 -3.22 -1.02 -5.98
CA ILE A 89 -3.88 -2.14 -5.30
C ILE A 89 -4.33 -1.67 -3.93
N VAL A 90 -5.64 -1.76 -3.66
CA VAL A 90 -6.18 -1.29 -2.38
C VAL A 90 -6.46 -2.48 -1.45
N GLY A 91 -5.81 -2.47 -0.29
CA GLY A 91 -6.09 -3.35 0.84
C GLY A 91 -7.04 -2.70 1.85
N GLN A 92 -7.45 -3.44 2.87
CA GLN A 92 -8.31 -2.95 3.95
C GLN A 92 -7.52 -2.21 5.03
N ASP A 93 -6.79 -2.95 5.83
CA ASP A 93 -5.98 -2.54 6.97
C ASP A 93 -4.72 -3.41 7.06
N PRO A 94 -3.69 -3.01 7.81
CA PRO A 94 -2.50 -3.83 8.00
C PRO A 94 -2.80 -5.15 8.70
N TYR A 95 -1.97 -6.16 8.48
CA TYR A 95 -2.04 -7.39 9.27
C TYR A 95 -1.87 -7.06 10.76
N PRO A 96 -2.72 -7.62 11.65
CA PRO A 96 -2.68 -7.30 13.08
C PRO A 96 -1.59 -8.06 13.86
N THR A 97 -0.80 -8.90 13.19
CA THR A 97 0.26 -9.68 13.82
C THR A 97 1.53 -8.85 13.95
N PRO A 98 2.08 -8.67 15.17
CA PRO A 98 3.36 -7.97 15.37
C PRO A 98 4.47 -8.55 14.48
N GLY A 99 5.29 -7.66 13.92
CA GLY A 99 6.38 -8.02 13.01
C GLY A 99 5.96 -8.36 11.58
N HIS A 100 4.66 -8.40 11.27
CA HIS A 100 4.20 -8.69 9.91
C HIS A 100 4.12 -7.44 9.02
N PRO A 101 3.31 -6.39 9.34
CA PRO A 101 3.05 -5.33 8.38
C PRO A 101 4.23 -4.37 8.23
N ILE A 102 4.53 -4.02 7.00
CA ILE A 102 5.62 -3.12 6.61
C ILE A 102 5.13 -1.81 5.98
N GLY A 103 3.84 -1.45 6.15
CA GLY A 103 3.26 -0.21 5.61
C GLY A 103 2.85 -0.28 4.14
N LEU A 104 2.90 -1.46 3.53
CA LEU A 104 2.41 -1.74 2.18
C LEU A 104 1.29 -2.78 2.28
N SER A 105 0.18 -2.57 1.57
CA SER A 105 -0.95 -3.50 1.61
C SER A 105 -0.54 -4.90 1.14
N PHE A 106 -1.06 -5.93 1.81
CA PHE A 106 -0.76 -7.35 1.58
C PHE A 106 0.68 -7.78 1.83
N ALA A 107 1.64 -6.86 1.94
CA ALA A 107 3.04 -7.14 2.17
C ALA A 107 3.32 -7.46 3.65
N VAL A 108 4.32 -8.30 3.87
CA VAL A 108 4.87 -8.59 5.20
C VAL A 108 6.39 -8.47 5.19
N ASP A 109 6.97 -8.34 6.38
CA ASP A 109 8.41 -8.32 6.54
C ASP A 109 9.07 -9.57 5.90
N ARG A 110 10.22 -9.36 5.28
CA ARG A 110 10.98 -10.42 4.57
C ARG A 110 11.34 -11.61 5.49
N ALA A 111 11.43 -11.40 6.79
CA ALA A 111 11.72 -12.44 7.76
C ALA A 111 10.52 -13.33 8.11
N VAL A 112 9.29 -12.92 7.77
CA VAL A 112 8.08 -13.71 8.01
C VAL A 112 8.11 -14.98 7.18
N ARG A 113 8.07 -16.15 7.86
CA ARG A 113 8.17 -17.47 7.19
C ARG A 113 6.82 -18.12 6.94
N SER A 114 5.84 -17.90 7.82
CA SER A 114 4.46 -18.34 7.57
C SER A 114 3.69 -17.20 6.94
N LEU A 115 3.60 -17.18 5.62
CA LEU A 115 2.91 -16.13 4.89
C LEU A 115 1.43 -16.06 5.26
N PRO A 116 0.86 -14.85 5.41
CA PRO A 116 -0.58 -14.69 5.54
C PRO A 116 -1.32 -15.37 4.37
N ARG A 117 -2.42 -16.05 4.69
CA ARG A 117 -3.17 -16.83 3.69
C ARG A 117 -3.62 -16.02 2.49
N SER A 118 -3.98 -14.74 2.68
CA SER A 118 -4.35 -13.86 1.57
C SER A 118 -3.17 -13.62 0.63
N LEU A 119 -1.97 -13.39 1.17
CA LEU A 119 -0.75 -13.20 0.38
C LEU A 119 -0.35 -14.49 -0.36
N ALA A 120 -0.44 -15.64 0.31
CA ALA A 120 -0.20 -16.95 -0.33
C ALA A 120 -1.16 -17.17 -1.52
N ASN A 121 -2.43 -16.78 -1.38
CA ASN A 121 -3.41 -16.85 -2.47
C ASN A 121 -3.08 -15.87 -3.62
N ILE A 122 -2.59 -14.66 -3.29
CA ILE A 122 -2.11 -13.69 -4.29
C ILE A 122 -0.95 -14.29 -5.10
N PHE A 123 0.02 -14.91 -4.45
CA PHE A 123 1.15 -15.54 -5.15
C PHE A 123 0.74 -16.74 -5.99
N ARG A 124 -0.24 -17.53 -5.52
CA ARG A 124 -0.80 -18.60 -6.32
C ARG A 124 -1.46 -18.07 -7.58
N GLU A 125 -2.32 -17.07 -7.47
CA GLU A 125 -2.97 -16.44 -8.63
C GLU A 125 -1.95 -15.79 -9.57
N LEU A 126 -0.88 -15.17 -9.04
CA LEU A 126 0.21 -14.61 -9.84
C LEU A 126 0.92 -15.70 -10.65
N HIS A 127 1.19 -16.85 -10.02
CA HIS A 127 1.79 -18.00 -10.72
C HIS A 127 0.85 -18.54 -11.81
N ASP A 128 -0.43 -18.74 -11.47
CA ASP A 128 -1.44 -19.27 -12.40
C ASP A 128 -1.71 -18.32 -13.58
N ASP A 129 -1.61 -17.00 -13.37
CA ASP A 129 -1.84 -15.95 -14.38
C ASP A 129 -0.64 -15.70 -15.29
N LEU A 130 0.58 -15.62 -14.73
CA LEU A 130 1.79 -15.17 -15.44
C LEU A 130 2.96 -16.17 -15.43
N GLY A 131 2.84 -17.30 -14.73
CA GLY A 131 3.95 -18.27 -14.58
C GLY A 131 5.10 -17.75 -13.68
N VAL A 132 4.91 -16.65 -12.97
CA VAL A 132 5.91 -16.12 -12.04
C VAL A 132 6.15 -17.09 -10.90
N ALA A 133 7.42 -17.38 -10.59
CA ALA A 133 7.76 -18.27 -9.49
C ALA A 133 7.25 -17.71 -8.15
N VAL A 134 6.67 -18.59 -7.32
CA VAL A 134 6.23 -18.21 -5.96
C VAL A 134 7.45 -17.82 -5.13
N PRO A 135 7.51 -16.60 -4.59
CA PRO A 135 8.68 -16.13 -3.84
C PRO A 135 8.76 -16.80 -2.46
N PRO A 136 9.98 -16.91 -1.89
CA PRO A 136 10.17 -17.49 -0.56
C PRO A 136 9.83 -16.53 0.59
N HIS A 137 9.43 -15.30 0.30
CA HIS A 137 9.11 -14.25 1.28
C HIS A 137 7.92 -13.40 0.84
N GLY A 138 7.35 -12.65 1.76
CA GLY A 138 6.16 -11.80 1.51
C GLY A 138 6.45 -10.32 1.36
N ASP A 139 7.70 -9.93 1.15
CA ASP A 139 8.08 -8.54 0.93
C ASP A 139 7.77 -8.13 -0.52
N LEU A 140 6.82 -7.20 -0.68
CA LEU A 140 6.38 -6.67 -1.97
C LEU A 140 7.02 -5.30 -2.31
N THR A 141 8.10 -4.93 -1.63
CA THR A 141 8.83 -3.67 -1.89
C THR A 141 9.27 -3.56 -3.37
N GLY A 142 9.61 -4.69 -3.99
CA GLY A 142 9.95 -4.73 -5.42
C GLY A 142 8.82 -4.26 -6.33
N TRP A 143 7.57 -4.62 -6.02
CA TRP A 143 6.39 -4.12 -6.76
C TRP A 143 6.23 -2.61 -6.58
N ALA A 144 6.37 -2.12 -5.34
CA ALA A 144 6.26 -0.69 -5.06
C ALA A 144 7.32 0.12 -5.83
N GLY A 145 8.55 -0.37 -5.90
CA GLY A 145 9.64 0.23 -6.69
C GLY A 145 9.43 0.18 -8.21
N ARG A 146 8.49 -0.63 -8.71
CA ARG A 146 8.13 -0.75 -10.13
C ARG A 146 6.82 -0.04 -10.49
N GLY A 147 6.32 0.81 -9.61
CA GLY A 147 5.13 1.62 -9.86
C GLY A 147 3.80 0.96 -9.47
N VAL A 148 3.82 -0.03 -8.58
CA VAL A 148 2.61 -0.57 -7.96
C VAL A 148 2.42 0.07 -6.59
N MET A 149 1.44 0.94 -6.44
CA MET A 149 1.07 1.47 -5.13
C MET A 149 0.26 0.44 -4.35
N LEU A 150 0.79 -0.03 -3.25
CA LEU A 150 0.17 -0.97 -2.33
C LEU A 150 -0.40 -0.19 -1.13
N LEU A 151 -1.65 0.24 -1.24
CA LEU A 151 -2.28 1.15 -0.28
C LEU A 151 -3.36 0.43 0.53
N ASN A 152 -3.26 0.46 1.85
CA ASN A 152 -4.40 0.09 2.70
C ASN A 152 -5.38 1.26 2.82
N ARG A 153 -6.69 0.96 2.93
CA ARG A 153 -7.72 1.97 3.17
C ARG A 153 -7.56 2.61 4.56
N VAL A 154 -7.14 1.83 5.55
CA VAL A 154 -6.79 2.25 6.91
C VAL A 154 -5.34 1.91 7.14
N LEU A 155 -4.49 2.90 7.49
CA LEU A 155 -3.04 2.71 7.48
C LEU A 155 -2.46 2.13 8.76
N THR A 156 -3.28 2.03 9.82
CA THR A 156 -2.86 1.45 11.10
C THR A 156 -3.91 0.51 11.66
N VAL A 157 -3.49 -0.35 12.57
CA VAL A 157 -4.36 -1.30 13.28
C VAL A 157 -3.80 -1.53 14.69
N GLN A 158 -4.64 -1.76 15.68
CA GLN A 158 -4.19 -2.24 16.99
C GLN A 158 -3.66 -3.67 16.85
N ALA A 159 -2.52 -3.97 17.49
CA ALA A 159 -1.95 -5.31 17.50
C ALA A 159 -2.99 -6.34 17.99
N GLY A 160 -3.18 -7.40 17.22
CA GLY A 160 -4.14 -8.47 17.50
C GLY A 160 -5.59 -8.17 17.13
N SER A 161 -5.95 -6.94 16.68
CA SER A 161 -7.35 -6.54 16.48
C SER A 161 -7.58 -5.94 15.10
N SER A 162 -7.84 -6.77 14.07
CA SER A 162 -8.13 -6.31 12.71
C SER A 162 -9.31 -5.34 12.67
N GLY A 163 -9.20 -4.29 11.86
CA GLY A 163 -10.25 -3.28 11.68
C GLY A 163 -10.40 -2.29 12.84
N SER A 164 -9.59 -2.38 13.90
CA SER A 164 -9.73 -1.57 15.13
C SER A 164 -9.58 -0.06 14.90
N HIS A 165 -8.87 0.37 13.85
CA HIS A 165 -8.67 1.80 13.55
C HIS A 165 -9.54 2.30 12.39
N ARG A 166 -10.58 1.56 11.99
CA ARG A 166 -11.57 2.03 11.02
C ARG A 166 -12.38 3.19 11.59
N GLY A 167 -12.71 4.16 10.75
CA GLY A 167 -13.51 5.33 11.15
C GLY A 167 -12.75 6.36 11.97
N HIS A 168 -11.46 6.21 12.21
CA HIS A 168 -10.64 7.21 12.92
C HIS A 168 -10.07 8.30 11.99
N GLY A 169 -10.34 8.24 10.67
CA GLY A 169 -9.99 9.30 9.73
C GLY A 169 -8.97 8.92 8.67
N TRP A 170 -8.40 7.70 8.69
CA TRP A 170 -7.49 7.22 7.64
C TRP A 170 -8.16 7.20 6.27
N GLU A 171 -9.47 6.92 6.25
CA GLU A 171 -10.26 6.85 5.03
C GLU A 171 -10.24 8.17 4.25
N ALA A 172 -10.28 9.31 4.92
CA ALA A 172 -10.19 10.63 4.28
C ALA A 172 -8.80 10.84 3.65
N VAL A 173 -7.73 10.42 4.32
CA VAL A 173 -6.35 10.54 3.83
C VAL A 173 -6.14 9.67 2.58
N THR A 174 -6.56 8.42 2.63
CA THR A 174 -6.39 7.49 1.51
C THR A 174 -7.31 7.81 0.34
N GLU A 175 -8.49 8.39 0.59
CA GLU A 175 -9.37 8.92 -0.44
C GLU A 175 -8.74 10.12 -1.16
N ALA A 176 -8.15 11.06 -0.44
CA ALA A 176 -7.43 12.18 -1.04
C ALA A 176 -6.28 11.68 -1.93
N ALA A 177 -5.53 10.68 -1.49
CA ALA A 177 -4.47 10.05 -2.27
C ALA A 177 -5.00 9.40 -3.57
N ILE A 178 -6.09 8.65 -3.49
CA ILE A 178 -6.71 8.00 -4.66
C ILE A 178 -7.20 9.05 -5.65
N ARG A 179 -7.90 10.10 -5.18
CA ARG A 179 -8.34 11.22 -6.03
C ARG A 179 -7.17 11.91 -6.72
N ALA A 180 -6.06 12.12 -6.00
CA ALA A 180 -4.86 12.73 -6.58
C ALA A 180 -4.24 11.86 -7.68
N LEU A 181 -4.20 10.53 -7.51
CA LEU A 181 -3.73 9.61 -8.56
C LEU A 181 -4.62 9.67 -9.81
N VAL A 182 -5.93 9.63 -9.62
CA VAL A 182 -6.91 9.73 -10.74
C VAL A 182 -6.78 11.07 -11.46
N ALA A 183 -6.62 12.16 -10.72
CA ALA A 183 -6.53 13.51 -11.27
C ALA A 183 -5.25 13.76 -12.11
N ARG A 184 -4.21 12.91 -11.99
CA ARG A 184 -3.00 13.05 -12.82
C ARG A 184 -3.27 12.92 -14.33
N GLY A 185 -4.32 12.16 -14.72
CA GLY A 185 -4.59 11.88 -16.13
C GLY A 185 -3.52 11.06 -16.85
N THR A 186 -2.60 10.43 -16.13
CA THR A 186 -1.56 9.54 -16.67
C THR A 186 -2.02 8.09 -16.60
N PRO A 187 -1.39 7.16 -17.37
CA PRO A 187 -1.76 5.74 -17.32
C PRO A 187 -1.84 5.21 -15.90
N LEU A 188 -3.01 4.65 -15.57
CA LEU A 188 -3.30 4.09 -14.25
C LEU A 188 -4.30 2.94 -14.40
N VAL A 189 -4.06 1.84 -13.67
CA VAL A 189 -4.99 0.73 -13.51
C VAL A 189 -5.23 0.52 -12.02
N VAL A 190 -6.49 0.34 -11.61
CA VAL A 190 -6.84 0.08 -10.21
C VAL A 190 -7.31 -1.36 -10.04
N ILE A 191 -6.75 -2.06 -9.07
CA ILE A 191 -7.15 -3.42 -8.70
C ILE A 191 -7.88 -3.35 -7.37
N LEU A 192 -9.13 -3.79 -7.36
CA LEU A 192 -10.02 -3.79 -6.19
C LEU A 192 -10.39 -5.23 -5.81
N TRP A 193 -9.88 -5.68 -4.67
CA TRP A 193 -10.16 -7.01 -4.15
C TRP A 193 -11.15 -6.97 -3.00
N GLY A 194 -12.35 -7.52 -3.25
CA GLY A 194 -13.42 -7.61 -2.27
C GLY A 194 -14.34 -6.39 -2.24
N ARG A 195 -15.44 -6.53 -1.48
CA ARG A 195 -16.53 -5.53 -1.44
C ARG A 195 -16.10 -4.17 -0.87
N ASP A 196 -15.25 -4.16 0.15
CA ASP A 196 -14.79 -2.90 0.77
C ASP A 196 -13.98 -2.08 -0.24
N ALA A 197 -13.07 -2.72 -0.99
CA ALA A 197 -12.31 -2.05 -2.04
C ALA A 197 -13.22 -1.64 -3.22
N ALA A 198 -14.20 -2.47 -3.60
CA ALA A 198 -15.15 -2.15 -4.66
C ALA A 198 -15.99 -0.89 -4.35
N GLY A 199 -16.20 -0.56 -3.09
CA GLY A 199 -16.85 0.67 -2.66
C GLY A 199 -16.11 1.95 -3.07
N LEU A 200 -14.86 1.84 -3.53
CA LEU A 200 -14.07 2.98 -4.04
C LEU A 200 -14.36 3.31 -5.52
N GLN A 201 -15.13 2.47 -6.23
CA GLN A 201 -15.41 2.66 -7.64
C GLN A 201 -15.92 4.09 -7.99
N PRO A 202 -16.78 4.76 -7.19
CA PRO A 202 -17.21 6.13 -7.46
C PRO A 202 -16.09 7.17 -7.47
N LEU A 203 -14.95 6.90 -6.82
CA LEU A 203 -13.80 7.81 -6.78
C LEU A 203 -12.93 7.73 -8.04
N LEU A 204 -13.06 6.65 -8.81
CA LEU A 204 -12.13 6.30 -9.88
C LEU A 204 -12.51 6.88 -11.24
N GLY A 205 -13.73 7.42 -11.39
CA GLY A 205 -14.22 7.94 -12.67
C GLY A 205 -14.09 6.90 -13.79
N ASN A 206 -13.42 7.27 -14.87
CA ASN A 206 -13.17 6.40 -16.03
C ASN A 206 -11.85 5.62 -15.94
N THR A 207 -11.17 5.63 -14.78
CA THR A 207 -9.92 4.88 -14.61
C THR A 207 -10.16 3.38 -14.77
N PRO A 208 -9.42 2.69 -15.65
CA PRO A 208 -9.54 1.25 -15.83
C PRO A 208 -9.40 0.50 -14.50
N THR A 209 -10.41 -0.34 -14.21
CA THR A 209 -10.52 -1.02 -12.91
C THR A 209 -10.71 -2.52 -13.10
N ILE A 210 -10.00 -3.32 -12.32
CA ILE A 210 -10.13 -4.77 -12.24
C ILE A 210 -10.68 -5.11 -10.86
N SER A 211 -11.91 -5.60 -10.80
CA SER A 211 -12.57 -6.03 -9.57
C SER A 211 -12.70 -7.55 -9.51
N SER A 212 -12.45 -8.11 -8.34
CA SER A 212 -12.69 -9.53 -8.05
C SER A 212 -13.02 -9.75 -6.57
N ALA A 213 -13.30 -11.00 -6.20
CA ALA A 213 -13.41 -11.36 -4.78
C ALA A 213 -12.08 -11.10 -4.05
N HIS A 214 -12.14 -10.97 -2.71
CA HIS A 214 -10.94 -10.77 -1.90
C HIS A 214 -10.07 -12.05 -1.85
N PRO A 215 -8.73 -11.96 -1.83
CA PRO A 215 -7.83 -13.12 -1.79
C PRO A 215 -7.86 -13.89 -0.46
N SER A 216 -8.67 -13.51 0.52
CA SER A 216 -8.80 -14.27 1.78
C SER A 216 -9.33 -15.69 1.53
N PRO A 217 -8.98 -16.67 2.38
CA PRO A 217 -9.50 -18.05 2.26
C PRO A 217 -11.02 -18.14 2.22
N LEU A 218 -11.72 -17.18 2.83
CA LEU A 218 -13.19 -17.13 2.88
C LEU A 218 -13.84 -16.83 1.53
N SER A 219 -13.11 -16.17 0.62
CA SER A 219 -13.67 -15.66 -0.64
C SER A 219 -12.81 -15.97 -1.87
N ALA A 220 -11.59 -16.45 -1.72
CA ALA A 220 -10.70 -16.64 -2.86
C ALA A 220 -11.27 -17.60 -3.93
N ARG A 221 -12.03 -18.61 -3.50
CA ARG A 221 -12.67 -19.58 -4.41
C ARG A 221 -13.94 -19.04 -5.09
N THR A 222 -14.44 -17.88 -4.66
CA THR A 222 -15.68 -17.29 -5.19
C THR A 222 -15.41 -16.18 -6.21
N GLY A 223 -14.26 -16.24 -6.92
CA GLY A 223 -13.95 -15.34 -8.01
C GLY A 223 -12.65 -14.53 -7.87
N PHE A 224 -11.76 -14.86 -6.92
CA PHE A 224 -10.40 -14.34 -6.91
C PHE A 224 -9.49 -15.21 -7.80
N PHE A 225 -9.48 -16.52 -7.56
CA PHE A 225 -8.73 -17.45 -8.41
C PHE A 225 -9.31 -17.45 -9.84
N GLY A 226 -8.43 -17.31 -10.83
CA GLY A 226 -8.78 -17.21 -12.24
C GLY A 226 -9.24 -15.82 -12.67
N SER A 227 -9.21 -14.80 -11.78
CA SER A 227 -9.56 -13.42 -12.14
C SER A 227 -8.49 -12.73 -13.01
N ARG A 228 -7.27 -13.29 -13.03
CA ARG A 228 -6.13 -12.85 -13.85
C ARG A 228 -5.84 -11.34 -13.71
N PRO A 229 -5.67 -10.81 -12.48
CA PRO A 229 -5.56 -9.37 -12.30
C PRO A 229 -4.25 -8.81 -12.85
N PHE A 230 -3.18 -9.60 -12.88
CA PHE A 230 -1.84 -9.14 -13.25
C PHE A 230 -1.67 -9.00 -14.76
N SER A 231 -2.04 -10.04 -15.53
CA SER A 231 -2.01 -9.99 -17.00
C SER A 231 -3.00 -8.95 -17.55
N ARG A 232 -4.20 -8.85 -16.94
CA ARG A 232 -5.21 -7.84 -17.31
C ARG A 232 -4.72 -6.42 -17.00
N ALA A 233 -4.05 -6.19 -15.86
CA ALA A 233 -3.47 -4.89 -15.55
C ALA A 233 -2.41 -4.50 -16.58
N ASN A 234 -1.54 -5.42 -16.96
CA ASN A 234 -0.54 -5.17 -18.00
C ASN A 234 -1.18 -4.86 -19.36
N ALA A 235 -2.21 -5.61 -19.75
CA ALA A 235 -2.94 -5.32 -21.00
C ALA A 235 -3.59 -3.92 -20.99
N LEU A 236 -4.17 -3.50 -19.86
CA LEU A 236 -4.77 -2.18 -19.71
C LEU A 236 -3.73 -1.05 -19.67
N LEU A 237 -2.53 -1.29 -19.13
CA LEU A 237 -1.41 -0.33 -19.18
C LEU A 237 -0.92 -0.14 -20.62
N VAL A 238 -0.71 -1.25 -21.35
CA VAL A 238 -0.28 -1.21 -22.76
C VAL A 238 -1.33 -0.47 -23.62
N ALA A 239 -2.61 -0.71 -23.39
CA ALA A 239 -3.69 0.01 -24.08
C ALA A 239 -3.70 1.52 -23.80
N GLN A 240 -3.12 1.97 -22.68
CA GLN A 240 -2.92 3.37 -22.32
C GLN A 240 -1.55 3.91 -22.81
N GLY A 241 -0.76 3.12 -23.54
CA GLY A 241 0.58 3.51 -24.03
C GLY A 241 1.68 3.45 -22.96
N ALA A 242 1.46 2.72 -21.85
CA ALA A 242 2.45 2.56 -20.78
C ALA A 242 3.10 1.18 -20.82
N GLU A 243 4.31 1.10 -20.27
CA GLU A 243 5.02 -0.17 -20.11
C GLU A 243 4.31 -1.07 -19.09
N PRO A 244 4.27 -2.39 -19.34
CA PRO A 244 3.73 -3.35 -18.37
C PRO A 244 4.55 -3.37 -17.07
N ILE A 245 3.93 -3.83 -15.99
CA ILE A 245 4.60 -4.10 -14.73
C ILE A 245 5.33 -5.45 -14.80
N ASP A 246 6.57 -5.50 -14.35
CA ASP A 246 7.23 -6.74 -13.99
C ASP A 246 6.76 -7.15 -12.58
N TRP A 247 5.93 -8.19 -12.53
CA TRP A 247 5.33 -8.72 -11.31
C TRP A 247 6.23 -9.71 -10.55
N SER A 248 7.46 -9.93 -10.97
CA SER A 248 8.40 -10.76 -10.21
C SER A 248 8.61 -10.20 -8.80
N VAL A 249 8.78 -11.10 -7.83
CA VAL A 249 9.09 -10.73 -6.45
C VAL A 249 10.52 -11.20 -6.17
N ALA A 250 11.48 -10.33 -6.37
CA ALA A 250 12.91 -10.61 -6.19
C ALA A 250 13.44 -9.94 -4.92
#